data_803a75d093cbfc24014fd36795b10390
#
_entry.id   803a75d093cbfc24014fd36795b10390
#
_cell.length_a   1.000
_cell.length_b   1.000
_cell.length_c   1.000
_cell.angle_alpha   90.00
_cell.angle_beta   90.00
_cell.angle_gamma   90.00
#
_symmetry.space_group_name_H-M   'P 1'
#
loop_
_entity.id
_entity.type
_entity.pdbx_description
1 polymer ?
#
loop_
_entity_poly.entity_id
_entity_poly.type
_entity_poly.pdbx_seq_one_letter_code
_entity_poly.pdbx_strand_id
1 'polypeptide(L)'
;MKEKEKPTLQSEDDAIVRVTLASICSSDLHIKHGAVPRAVPGITVGHEMVGIVEETGRRVTKVKPEDRVTVNVETFCGECFFCKNGFVNNCTDQNGGWALGCRIDGGQAEYVRVPYAEQGLNKIPDSVTDEAALFVGDVLATGFWAARISEIGEEDTVVIIGGGPTGICTLLCVMLKNPAKIILCEVDPERIAFVKEHYPDVLVVNPK
;
A
#
# COMPACT_ATOMS: atom_id res chain seq x y z
N MET A 1 4.94 15.58 -16.80
CA MET A 1 5.26 16.07 -15.45
C MET A 1 4.97 17.56 -15.42
N LYS A 2 4.52 18.09 -14.31
CA LYS A 2 4.28 19.52 -14.07
C LYS A 2 4.90 19.89 -12.75
N GLU A 3 5.43 21.10 -12.64
CA GLU A 3 5.82 21.67 -11.36
C GLU A 3 4.57 21.99 -10.54
N LYS A 4 4.63 21.71 -9.24
CA LYS A 4 3.65 22.06 -8.22
C LYS A 4 4.38 22.69 -7.03
N GLU A 5 3.69 23.52 -6.31
CA GLU A 5 4.21 24.05 -5.04
C GLU A 5 4.41 22.91 -4.02
N LYS A 6 5.47 23.02 -3.20
CA LYS A 6 5.69 22.11 -2.09
C LYS A 6 4.48 22.15 -1.16
N PRO A 7 3.89 21.00 -0.80
CA PRO A 7 2.76 20.97 0.10
C PRO A 7 3.13 21.49 1.51
N THR A 8 2.14 22.06 2.19
CA THR A 8 2.25 22.54 3.57
C THR A 8 1.30 21.76 4.48
N LEU A 9 1.59 21.78 5.78
CA LEU A 9 0.66 21.22 6.79
C LEU A 9 -0.68 21.96 6.72
N GLN A 10 -1.77 21.21 6.69
CA GLN A 10 -3.14 21.73 6.71
C GLN A 10 -3.83 21.46 8.05
N SER A 11 -3.24 20.58 8.86
CA SER A 11 -3.72 20.19 10.18
C SER A 11 -2.54 19.88 11.11
N GLU A 12 -2.79 19.95 12.40
CA GLU A 12 -1.87 19.49 13.44
C GLU A 12 -1.58 17.97 13.40
N ASP A 13 -2.39 17.22 12.65
CA ASP A 13 -2.25 15.76 12.47
C ASP A 13 -1.48 15.37 11.21
N ASP A 14 -1.09 16.34 10.41
CA ASP A 14 -0.42 16.11 9.13
C ASP A 14 1.10 15.94 9.30
N ALA A 15 1.72 15.29 8.32
CA ALA A 15 3.15 15.37 8.08
C ALA A 15 3.45 15.68 6.61
N ILE A 16 4.61 16.28 6.36
CA ILE A 16 5.18 16.38 5.03
C ILE A 16 6.30 15.36 4.93
N VAL A 17 6.25 14.54 3.90
CA VAL A 17 7.26 13.52 3.62
C VAL A 17 7.96 13.90 2.31
N ARG A 18 9.30 13.95 2.35
CA ARG A 18 10.14 14.01 1.16
C ARG A 18 10.30 12.59 0.63
N VAL A 19 9.70 12.33 -0.52
CA VAL A 19 9.66 10.99 -1.13
C VAL A 19 11.05 10.62 -1.64
N THR A 20 11.54 9.45 -1.25
CA THR A 20 12.82 8.89 -1.73
C THR A 20 12.59 7.80 -2.77
N LEU A 21 11.49 7.06 -2.68
CA LEU A 21 11.11 6.02 -3.63
C LEU A 21 9.58 5.92 -3.69
N ALA A 22 9.04 5.77 -4.90
CA ALA A 22 7.63 5.53 -5.15
C ALA A 22 7.44 4.50 -6.26
N SER A 23 6.34 3.75 -6.24
CA SER A 23 5.97 2.82 -7.30
C SER A 23 4.73 3.30 -8.07
N ILE A 24 4.52 2.70 -9.23
CA ILE A 24 3.31 2.89 -10.04
C ILE A 24 2.44 1.65 -9.87
N CYS A 25 1.27 1.84 -9.28
CA CYS A 25 0.27 0.80 -9.14
C CYS A 25 -0.67 0.75 -10.36
N SER A 26 -1.26 -0.42 -10.62
CA SER A 26 -2.33 -0.55 -11.62
C SER A 26 -3.51 0.38 -11.34
N SER A 27 -3.77 0.71 -10.09
CA SER A 27 -4.80 1.66 -9.69
C SER A 27 -4.57 3.07 -10.24
N ASP A 28 -3.31 3.50 -10.40
CA ASP A 28 -2.97 4.79 -11.02
C ASP A 28 -3.37 4.81 -12.49
N LEU A 29 -3.24 3.67 -13.20
CA LEU A 29 -3.72 3.53 -14.57
C LEU A 29 -5.24 3.57 -14.65
N HIS A 30 -5.93 2.96 -13.68
CA HIS A 30 -7.39 3.04 -13.60
C HIS A 30 -7.88 4.48 -13.38
N ILE A 31 -7.19 5.25 -12.53
CA ILE A 31 -7.45 6.69 -12.35
C ILE A 31 -7.25 7.42 -13.68
N LYS A 32 -6.11 7.21 -14.33
CA LYS A 32 -5.77 7.84 -15.62
C LYS A 32 -6.82 7.57 -16.70
N HIS A 33 -7.39 6.38 -16.73
CA HIS A 33 -8.39 5.98 -17.71
C HIS A 33 -9.84 6.31 -17.28
N GLY A 34 -10.04 7.04 -16.17
CA GLY A 34 -11.36 7.45 -15.70
C GLY A 34 -12.20 6.31 -15.09
N ALA A 35 -11.59 5.16 -14.78
CA ALA A 35 -12.29 4.01 -14.21
C ALA A 35 -12.55 4.13 -12.70
N VAL A 36 -12.03 5.17 -12.05
CA VAL A 36 -12.23 5.46 -10.62
C VAL A 36 -13.10 6.71 -10.46
N PRO A 37 -14.42 6.59 -10.27
CA PRO A 37 -15.33 7.75 -10.30
C PRO A 37 -15.06 8.81 -9.24
N ARG A 38 -14.46 8.42 -8.09
CA ARG A 38 -14.13 9.33 -6.99
C ARG A 38 -12.79 10.05 -7.15
N ALA A 39 -12.00 9.71 -8.16
CA ALA A 39 -10.72 10.35 -8.41
C ALA A 39 -10.91 11.80 -8.82
N VAL A 40 -10.11 12.69 -8.25
CA VAL A 40 -10.17 14.14 -8.54
C VAL A 40 -9.22 14.46 -9.68
N PRO A 41 -9.71 15.09 -10.77
CA PRO A 41 -8.85 15.49 -11.87
C PRO A 41 -7.79 16.52 -11.45
N GLY A 42 -6.56 16.36 -11.97
CA GLY A 42 -5.47 17.33 -11.80
C GLY A 42 -4.62 17.13 -10.53
N ILE A 43 -4.94 16.14 -9.69
CA ILE A 43 -4.08 15.76 -8.56
C ILE A 43 -2.81 15.05 -9.03
N THR A 44 -1.82 14.99 -8.17
CA THR A 44 -0.67 14.08 -8.30
C THR A 44 -1.12 12.67 -7.91
N VAL A 45 -0.89 11.70 -8.76
CA VAL A 45 -1.19 10.28 -8.47
C VAL A 45 -0.11 9.65 -7.59
N GLY A 46 -0.30 8.37 -7.22
CA GLY A 46 0.65 7.58 -6.44
C GLY A 46 0.26 7.47 -4.97
N HIS A 47 0.20 6.24 -4.49
CA HIS A 47 -0.20 5.91 -3.13
C HIS A 47 0.74 4.88 -2.47
N GLU A 48 1.79 4.48 -3.18
CA GLU A 48 2.85 3.59 -2.67
C GLU A 48 4.16 4.38 -2.66
N MET A 49 4.67 4.70 -1.47
CA MET A 49 5.88 5.48 -1.32
C MET A 49 6.56 5.25 0.02
N VAL A 50 7.85 5.52 0.03
CA VAL A 50 8.68 5.68 1.22
C VAL A 50 9.40 7.01 1.14
N GLY A 51 9.83 7.53 2.27
CA GLY A 51 10.53 8.80 2.29
C GLY A 51 11.06 9.17 3.66
N ILE A 52 11.46 10.42 3.77
CA ILE A 52 11.99 11.01 5.00
C ILE A 52 10.99 12.07 5.45
N VAL A 53 10.64 12.04 6.73
CA VAL A 53 9.77 13.05 7.32
C VAL A 53 10.50 14.40 7.28
N GLU A 54 9.90 15.38 6.65
CA GLU A 54 10.40 16.75 6.53
C GLU A 54 9.88 17.66 7.65
N GLU A 55 8.57 17.52 7.92
CA GLU A 55 7.85 18.34 8.89
C GLU A 55 6.67 17.56 9.48
N THR A 56 6.33 17.83 10.75
CA THR A 56 5.17 17.23 11.42
C THR A 56 4.31 18.28 12.10
N GLY A 57 3.01 18.09 12.09
CA GLY A 57 2.09 18.82 12.97
C GLY A 57 2.26 18.42 14.44
N ARG A 58 1.78 19.27 15.34
CA ARG A 58 2.05 19.16 16.80
C ARG A 58 1.43 17.90 17.45
N ARG A 59 0.43 17.29 16.82
CA ARG A 59 -0.21 16.07 17.33
C ARG A 59 0.42 14.78 16.80
N VAL A 60 1.41 14.89 15.92
CA VAL A 60 2.16 13.74 15.43
C VAL A 60 3.31 13.46 16.38
N THR A 61 3.28 12.32 17.05
CA THR A 61 4.25 11.94 18.10
C THR A 61 5.06 10.69 17.75
N LYS A 62 4.53 9.83 16.89
CA LYS A 62 5.12 8.54 16.48
C LYS A 62 6.37 8.69 15.61
N VAL A 63 6.42 9.76 14.84
CA VAL A 63 7.53 10.08 13.93
C VAL A 63 7.97 11.54 14.12
N LYS A 64 9.19 11.85 13.71
CA LYS A 64 9.78 13.20 13.77
C LYS A 64 10.54 13.50 12.48
N PRO A 65 10.89 14.76 12.19
CA PRO A 65 11.78 15.10 11.09
C PRO A 65 13.04 14.23 11.08
N GLU A 66 13.49 13.86 9.88
CA GLU A 66 14.60 12.95 9.56
C GLU A 66 14.30 11.46 9.77
N ASP A 67 13.14 11.05 10.29
CA ASP A 67 12.78 9.65 10.35
C ASP A 67 12.48 9.11 8.93
N ARG A 68 13.04 7.92 8.61
CA ARG A 68 12.66 7.15 7.41
C ARG A 68 11.32 6.48 7.66
N VAL A 69 10.37 6.64 6.71
CA VAL A 69 9.01 6.15 6.88
C VAL A 69 8.45 5.50 5.61
N THR A 70 7.63 4.48 5.80
CA THR A 70 6.66 4.03 4.79
C THR A 70 5.33 4.73 5.05
N VAL A 71 4.64 5.07 3.96
CA VAL A 71 3.34 5.74 3.99
C VAL A 71 2.25 4.70 3.76
N ASN A 72 1.26 4.66 4.64
CA ASN A 72 0.09 3.82 4.46
C ASN A 72 -0.82 4.40 3.36
N VAL A 73 -1.22 3.57 2.41
CA VAL A 73 -2.17 3.95 1.35
C VAL A 73 -3.51 4.44 1.91
N GLU A 74 -3.96 3.80 2.98
CA GLU A 74 -5.19 4.17 3.69
C GLU A 74 -4.87 5.14 4.84
N THR A 75 -5.15 6.42 4.63
CA THR A 75 -5.18 7.41 5.71
C THR A 75 -6.52 7.34 6.42
N PHE A 76 -6.59 7.63 7.72
CA PHE A 76 -7.85 7.52 8.45
C PHE A 76 -7.89 8.35 9.73
N CYS A 77 -9.07 8.88 10.07
CA CYS A 77 -9.23 9.78 11.21
C CYS A 77 -9.14 9.11 12.59
N GLY A 78 -9.32 7.78 12.68
CA GLY A 78 -9.31 7.05 13.95
C GLY A 78 -10.61 7.21 14.80
N GLU A 79 -11.50 8.13 14.47
CA GLU A 79 -12.62 8.53 15.34
C GLU A 79 -14.02 8.15 14.80
N CYS A 80 -14.19 8.01 13.49
CA CYS A 80 -15.49 7.67 12.91
C CYS A 80 -15.88 6.21 13.23
N PHE A 81 -17.15 5.89 13.00
CA PHE A 81 -17.70 4.55 13.25
C PHE A 81 -16.84 3.46 12.62
N PHE A 82 -16.47 3.60 11.36
CA PHE A 82 -15.69 2.59 10.65
C PHE A 82 -14.28 2.42 11.24
N CYS A 83 -13.59 3.51 11.54
CA CYS A 83 -12.27 3.47 12.14
C CYS A 83 -12.28 2.76 13.51
N LYS A 84 -13.25 3.09 14.38
CA LYS A 84 -13.40 2.46 15.70
C LYS A 84 -13.74 0.98 15.65
N ASN A 85 -14.29 0.51 14.52
CA ASN A 85 -14.61 -0.91 14.31
C ASN A 85 -13.58 -1.65 13.43
N GLY A 86 -12.43 -1.03 13.12
CA GLY A 86 -11.34 -1.67 12.37
C GLY A 86 -11.48 -1.65 10.85
N PHE A 87 -12.49 -0.97 10.31
CA PHE A 87 -12.73 -0.82 8.87
C PHE A 87 -12.21 0.53 8.35
N VAL A 88 -10.92 0.79 8.55
CA VAL A 88 -10.28 2.09 8.28
C VAL A 88 -10.37 2.51 6.80
N ASN A 89 -10.40 1.54 5.88
CA ASN A 89 -10.63 1.76 4.45
C ASN A 89 -11.98 2.42 4.13
N ASN A 90 -12.96 2.29 5.02
CA ASN A 90 -14.28 2.92 4.93
C ASN A 90 -14.38 4.22 5.74
N CYS A 91 -13.25 4.82 6.12
CA CYS A 91 -13.25 6.09 6.84
C CYS A 91 -14.08 7.14 6.09
N THR A 92 -14.99 7.82 6.84
CA THR A 92 -15.92 8.81 6.27
C THR A 92 -15.35 10.22 6.18
N ASP A 93 -14.14 10.43 6.70
CA ASP A 93 -13.46 11.71 6.56
C ASP A 93 -13.02 11.95 5.11
N GLN A 94 -13.01 13.23 4.70
CA GLN A 94 -12.62 13.60 3.33
C GLN A 94 -11.18 13.21 2.96
N ASN A 95 -10.28 13.14 3.95
CA ASN A 95 -8.89 12.71 3.80
C ASN A 95 -8.70 11.23 4.18
N GLY A 96 -9.79 10.50 4.46
CA GLY A 96 -9.75 9.12 4.93
C GLY A 96 -10.00 8.08 3.85
N GLY A 97 -9.67 6.83 4.13
CA GLY A 97 -9.69 5.75 3.15
C GLY A 97 -8.62 5.96 2.07
N TRP A 98 -8.80 5.43 0.88
CA TRP A 98 -7.89 5.71 -0.23
C TRP A 98 -8.05 7.15 -0.72
N ALA A 99 -7.36 8.08 -0.04
CA ALA A 99 -7.35 9.50 -0.38
C ALA A 99 -6.11 9.90 -1.16
N LEU A 100 -4.92 9.48 -0.71
CA LEU A 100 -3.64 9.78 -1.36
C LEU A 100 -3.61 9.26 -2.80
N GLY A 101 -3.24 10.13 -3.73
CA GLY A 101 -3.17 9.81 -5.15
C GLY A 101 -4.51 9.57 -5.85
N CYS A 102 -5.64 9.72 -5.13
CA CYS A 102 -6.98 9.53 -5.66
C CYS A 102 -7.87 10.77 -5.47
N ARG A 103 -7.95 11.33 -4.27
CA ARG A 103 -8.76 12.51 -3.95
C ARG A 103 -7.93 13.71 -3.51
N ILE A 104 -6.74 13.46 -3.00
CA ILE A 104 -5.74 14.45 -2.64
C ILE A 104 -4.42 14.07 -3.32
N ASP A 105 -3.48 15.01 -3.40
CA ASP A 105 -2.18 14.75 -4.00
C ASP A 105 -1.46 13.57 -3.33
N GLY A 106 -0.87 12.71 -4.15
CA GLY A 106 -0.14 11.51 -3.77
C GLY A 106 1.37 11.64 -3.92
N GLY A 107 2.04 10.49 -3.84
CA GLY A 107 3.50 10.40 -3.69
C GLY A 107 4.31 10.25 -4.98
N GLN A 108 3.73 10.33 -6.17
CA GLN A 108 4.54 10.45 -7.40
C GLN A 108 5.00 11.91 -7.59
N ALA A 109 5.67 12.42 -6.58
CA ALA A 109 6.21 13.77 -6.44
C ALA A 109 7.41 13.78 -5.49
N GLU A 110 8.14 14.91 -5.42
CA GLU A 110 9.26 15.07 -4.49
C GLU A 110 8.78 15.16 -3.02
N TYR A 111 7.58 15.69 -2.81
CA TYR A 111 6.98 15.85 -1.48
C TYR A 111 5.52 15.48 -1.51
N VAL A 112 5.06 14.89 -0.41
CA VAL A 112 3.65 14.56 -0.19
C VAL A 112 3.20 14.99 1.21
N ARG A 113 1.99 15.54 1.30
CA ARG A 113 1.32 15.75 2.58
C ARG A 113 0.55 14.49 2.97
N VAL A 114 0.86 13.94 4.11
CA VAL A 114 0.18 12.76 4.67
C VAL A 114 -0.75 13.22 5.79
N PRO A 115 -2.07 13.18 5.60
CA PRO A 115 -3.01 13.47 6.66
C PRO A 115 -3.04 12.32 7.68
N TYR A 116 -3.41 12.63 8.93
CA TYR A 116 -3.45 11.63 10.01
C TYR A 116 -2.14 10.86 10.14
N ALA A 117 -1.03 11.57 10.12
CA ALA A 117 0.33 11.00 10.03
C ALA A 117 0.67 10.08 11.22
N GLU A 118 0.01 10.27 12.38
CA GLU A 118 0.16 9.37 13.53
C GLU A 118 -0.23 7.92 13.19
N GLN A 119 -1.23 7.73 12.34
CA GLN A 119 -1.67 6.43 11.83
C GLN A 119 -1.09 6.10 10.45
N GLY A 120 -0.88 7.14 9.64
CA GLY A 120 -0.48 7.02 8.24
C GLY A 120 1.01 6.73 8.01
N LEU A 121 1.88 6.95 9.01
CA LEU A 121 3.32 6.77 8.89
C LEU A 121 3.82 5.66 9.81
N ASN A 122 4.75 4.85 9.29
CA ASN A 122 5.47 3.87 10.08
C ASN A 122 6.98 4.01 9.84
N LYS A 123 7.76 4.04 10.93
CA LYS A 123 9.23 4.08 10.83
C LYS A 123 9.75 2.80 10.18
N ILE A 124 10.67 2.96 9.25
CA ILE A 124 11.37 1.84 8.62
C ILE A 124 12.55 1.48 9.52
N PRO A 125 12.62 0.21 9.99
CA PRO A 125 13.79 -0.27 10.73
C PRO A 125 15.08 -0.13 9.91
N ASP A 126 16.22 0.11 10.54
CA ASP A 126 17.50 0.27 9.86
C ASP A 126 17.93 -0.97 9.04
N SER A 127 17.46 -2.16 9.45
CA SER A 127 17.69 -3.43 8.76
C SER A 127 16.84 -3.63 7.49
N VAL A 128 15.87 -2.74 7.23
CA VAL A 128 14.96 -2.84 6.08
C VAL A 128 15.32 -1.76 5.06
N THR A 129 15.49 -2.16 3.80
CA THR A 129 15.77 -1.22 2.70
C THR A 129 14.51 -0.47 2.28
N ASP A 130 14.67 0.67 1.59
CA ASP A 130 13.54 1.44 1.07
C ASP A 130 12.73 0.62 0.05
N GLU A 131 13.41 -0.20 -0.78
CA GLU A 131 12.76 -1.07 -1.77
C GLU A 131 11.86 -2.12 -1.10
N ALA A 132 12.32 -2.75 -0.02
CA ALA A 132 11.52 -3.71 0.73
C ALA A 132 10.35 -3.01 1.48
N ALA A 133 10.60 -1.84 2.05
CA ALA A 133 9.60 -1.07 2.78
C ALA A 133 8.53 -0.47 1.87
N LEU A 134 8.85 -0.20 0.60
CA LEU A 134 7.92 0.40 -0.37
C LEU A 134 6.63 -0.41 -0.51
N PHE A 135 6.74 -1.74 -0.57
CA PHE A 135 5.58 -2.61 -0.74
C PHE A 135 4.72 -2.76 0.52
N VAL A 136 5.23 -2.39 1.69
CA VAL A 136 4.52 -2.54 2.98
C VAL A 136 3.31 -1.61 3.07
N GLY A 137 3.39 -0.42 2.46
CA GLY A 137 2.34 0.59 2.56
C GLY A 137 1.01 0.21 1.90
N ASP A 138 1.03 -0.66 0.88
CA ASP A 138 -0.17 -1.09 0.13
C ASP A 138 -0.13 -2.58 -0.22
N VAL A 139 0.63 -2.98 -1.26
CA VAL A 139 0.44 -4.27 -1.92
C VAL A 139 0.75 -5.45 -1.00
N LEU A 140 1.76 -5.36 -0.14
CA LEU A 140 2.07 -6.40 0.84
C LEU A 140 1.02 -6.41 1.97
N ALA A 141 0.57 -5.24 2.45
CA ALA A 141 -0.52 -5.14 3.43
C ALA A 141 -1.83 -5.73 2.87
N THR A 142 -2.12 -5.51 1.59
CA THR A 142 -3.25 -6.10 0.89
C THR A 142 -3.16 -7.63 0.86
N GLY A 143 -2.00 -8.18 0.51
CA GLY A 143 -1.74 -9.63 0.55
C GLY A 143 -1.83 -10.22 1.95
N PHE A 144 -1.31 -9.52 2.94
CA PHE A 144 -1.41 -9.91 4.35
C PHE A 144 -2.87 -9.95 4.84
N TRP A 145 -3.66 -8.92 4.48
CA TRP A 145 -5.08 -8.88 4.82
C TRP A 145 -5.83 -10.04 4.17
N ALA A 146 -5.59 -10.32 2.88
CA ALA A 146 -6.19 -11.46 2.20
C ALA A 146 -5.89 -12.78 2.91
N ALA A 147 -4.62 -13.04 3.25
CA ALA A 147 -4.22 -14.24 4.00
C ALA A 147 -4.82 -14.32 5.41
N ARG A 148 -5.02 -13.16 6.06
CA ARG A 148 -5.61 -13.08 7.40
C ARG A 148 -7.09 -13.42 7.41
N ILE A 149 -7.89 -12.82 6.51
CA ILE A 149 -9.35 -13.04 6.47
C ILE A 149 -9.74 -14.41 5.93
N SER A 150 -8.81 -15.10 5.24
CA SER A 150 -9.03 -16.45 4.72
C SER A 150 -8.92 -17.54 5.79
N GLU A 151 -8.53 -17.19 7.02
CA GLU A 151 -8.45 -18.10 8.19
C GLU A 151 -7.70 -19.42 7.90
N ILE A 152 -6.62 -19.33 7.12
CA ILE A 152 -5.86 -20.46 6.58
C ILE A 152 -5.27 -21.30 7.72
N GLY A 153 -5.55 -22.62 7.69
CA GLY A 153 -4.96 -23.64 8.53
C GLY A 153 -3.90 -24.49 7.82
N GLU A 154 -3.17 -25.30 8.57
CA GLU A 154 -2.06 -26.13 8.07
C GLU A 154 -2.51 -27.27 7.13
N GLU A 155 -3.76 -27.72 7.23
CA GLU A 155 -4.32 -28.78 6.38
C GLU A 155 -4.99 -28.24 5.10
N ASP A 156 -5.04 -26.91 4.94
CA ASP A 156 -5.78 -26.30 3.83
C ASP A 156 -5.01 -26.36 2.50
N THR A 157 -5.77 -26.38 1.42
CA THR A 157 -5.31 -26.08 0.08
C THR A 157 -5.75 -24.67 -0.29
N VAL A 158 -4.79 -23.78 -0.50
CA VAL A 158 -5.04 -22.39 -0.86
C VAL A 158 -4.89 -22.20 -2.36
N VAL A 159 -5.88 -21.55 -2.98
CA VAL A 159 -5.83 -21.18 -4.41
C VAL A 159 -5.69 -19.65 -4.52
N ILE A 160 -4.65 -19.21 -5.23
CA ILE A 160 -4.41 -17.80 -5.56
C ILE A 160 -4.66 -17.62 -7.05
N ILE A 161 -5.55 -16.69 -7.41
CA ILE A 161 -5.89 -16.39 -8.80
C ILE A 161 -5.18 -15.11 -9.23
N GLY A 162 -4.19 -15.25 -10.12
CA GLY A 162 -3.32 -14.20 -10.61
C GLY A 162 -1.94 -14.19 -9.95
N GLY A 163 -0.88 -14.19 -10.76
CA GLY A 163 0.53 -14.11 -10.36
C GLY A 163 1.13 -12.70 -10.51
N GLY A 164 0.30 -11.66 -10.55
CA GLY A 164 0.76 -10.27 -10.55
C GLY A 164 1.27 -9.82 -9.15
N PRO A 165 1.68 -8.56 -8.99
CA PRO A 165 2.27 -8.05 -7.73
C PRO A 165 1.42 -8.38 -6.49
N THR A 166 0.12 -8.13 -6.54
CA THR A 166 -0.81 -8.46 -5.43
C THR A 166 -0.86 -9.97 -5.17
N GLY A 167 -0.90 -10.79 -6.23
CA GLY A 167 -0.90 -12.25 -6.09
C GLY A 167 0.39 -12.78 -5.47
N ILE A 168 1.54 -12.24 -5.86
CA ILE A 168 2.84 -12.61 -5.26
C ILE A 168 2.93 -12.17 -3.81
N CYS A 169 2.51 -10.94 -3.48
CA CYS A 169 2.47 -10.48 -2.08
C CYS A 169 1.50 -11.33 -1.23
N THR A 170 0.36 -11.75 -1.82
CA THR A 170 -0.56 -12.69 -1.17
C THR A 170 0.09 -14.05 -0.96
N LEU A 171 0.81 -14.57 -1.97
CA LEU A 171 1.55 -15.83 -1.87
C LEU A 171 2.54 -15.80 -0.70
N LEU A 172 3.35 -14.73 -0.60
CA LEU A 172 4.31 -14.56 0.50
C LEU A 172 3.60 -14.60 1.87
N CYS A 173 2.47 -13.93 2.00
CA CYS A 173 1.71 -13.91 3.25
C CYS A 173 1.01 -15.24 3.55
N VAL A 174 0.53 -15.95 2.53
CA VAL A 174 -0.04 -17.31 2.65
C VAL A 174 1.03 -18.31 3.09
N MET A 175 2.25 -18.22 2.56
CA MET A 175 3.36 -19.09 2.98
C MET A 175 3.67 -18.98 4.48
N LEU A 176 3.47 -17.81 5.09
CA LEU A 176 3.62 -17.63 6.55
C LEU A 176 2.59 -18.40 7.37
N LYS A 177 1.51 -18.88 6.75
CA LYS A 177 0.47 -19.72 7.39
C LYS A 177 0.75 -21.22 7.29
N ASN A 178 1.76 -21.59 6.49
CA ASN A 178 2.20 -22.97 6.29
C ASN A 178 1.05 -23.94 5.90
N PRO A 179 0.22 -23.64 4.88
CA PRO A 179 -0.85 -24.53 4.45
C PRO A 179 -0.29 -25.81 3.81
N ALA A 180 -1.09 -26.88 3.77
CA ALA A 180 -0.72 -28.15 3.16
C ALA A 180 -0.39 -28.01 1.66
N LYS A 181 -1.04 -27.09 0.95
CA LYS A 181 -0.81 -26.89 -0.47
C LYS A 181 -1.14 -25.47 -0.92
N ILE A 182 -0.33 -24.94 -1.83
CA ILE A 182 -0.60 -23.67 -2.51
C ILE A 182 -0.69 -23.91 -4.02
N ILE A 183 -1.76 -23.41 -4.63
CA ILE A 183 -1.99 -23.46 -6.08
C ILE A 183 -2.09 -22.02 -6.55
N LEU A 184 -1.26 -21.63 -7.53
CA LEU A 184 -1.33 -20.32 -8.16
C LEU A 184 -1.77 -20.46 -9.62
N CYS A 185 -2.87 -19.82 -9.96
CA CYS A 185 -3.41 -19.77 -11.33
C CYS A 185 -2.92 -18.52 -12.04
N GLU A 186 -2.19 -18.67 -13.15
CA GLU A 186 -1.70 -17.55 -13.97
C GLU A 186 -1.69 -17.94 -15.45
N VAL A 187 -1.89 -16.95 -16.32
CA VAL A 187 -1.91 -17.14 -17.78
C VAL A 187 -0.70 -16.54 -18.49
N ASP A 188 -0.04 -15.58 -17.85
CA ASP A 188 1.13 -14.92 -18.39
C ASP A 188 2.37 -15.83 -18.26
N PRO A 189 3.06 -16.18 -19.36
CA PRO A 189 4.16 -17.13 -19.33
C PRO A 189 5.38 -16.62 -18.54
N GLU A 190 5.65 -15.31 -18.51
CA GLU A 190 6.78 -14.75 -17.78
C GLU A 190 6.54 -14.84 -16.27
N ARG A 191 5.31 -14.53 -15.83
CA ARG A 191 4.91 -14.67 -14.41
C ARG A 191 4.89 -16.13 -13.97
N ILE A 192 4.41 -17.02 -14.83
CA ILE A 192 4.47 -18.49 -14.57
C ILE A 192 5.92 -18.93 -14.37
N ALA A 193 6.82 -18.51 -15.26
CA ALA A 193 8.26 -18.84 -15.15
C ALA A 193 8.84 -18.30 -13.84
N PHE A 194 8.56 -17.03 -13.50
CA PHE A 194 9.01 -16.40 -12.27
C PHE A 194 8.56 -17.19 -11.02
N VAL A 195 7.28 -17.56 -10.94
CA VAL A 195 6.78 -18.31 -9.77
C VAL A 195 7.42 -19.69 -9.67
N LYS A 196 7.57 -20.42 -10.78
CA LYS A 196 8.23 -21.73 -10.79
C LYS A 196 9.69 -21.67 -10.38
N GLU A 197 10.41 -20.63 -10.76
CA GLU A 197 11.81 -20.42 -10.41
C GLU A 197 12.01 -20.09 -8.94
N HIS A 198 11.19 -19.16 -8.40
CA HIS A 198 11.40 -18.60 -7.07
C HIS A 198 10.60 -19.32 -5.97
N TYR A 199 9.53 -20.03 -6.32
CA TYR A 199 8.64 -20.72 -5.39
C TYR A 199 8.35 -22.14 -5.88
N PRO A 200 9.33 -23.04 -5.89
CA PRO A 200 9.22 -24.38 -6.50
C PRO A 200 8.17 -25.28 -5.85
N ASP A 201 7.81 -25.04 -4.59
CA ASP A 201 6.80 -25.81 -3.86
C ASP A 201 5.35 -25.36 -4.19
N VAL A 202 5.18 -24.30 -4.97
CA VAL A 202 3.87 -23.80 -5.40
C VAL A 202 3.45 -24.48 -6.69
N LEU A 203 2.26 -25.09 -6.68
CA LEU A 203 1.68 -25.66 -7.90
C LEU A 203 1.16 -24.54 -8.79
N VAL A 204 1.82 -24.29 -9.93
CA VAL A 204 1.37 -23.30 -10.90
C VAL A 204 0.50 -23.94 -11.96
N VAL A 205 -0.69 -23.41 -12.15
CA VAL A 205 -1.69 -23.87 -13.13
C VAL A 205 -1.97 -22.75 -14.14
N ASN A 206 -1.85 -23.07 -15.43
CA ASN A 206 -2.38 -22.22 -16.49
C ASN A 206 -3.80 -22.71 -16.86
N PRO A 207 -4.85 -21.91 -16.61
CA PRO A 207 -6.23 -22.31 -16.87
C PRO A 207 -6.67 -22.19 -18.35
N LYS A 208 -5.75 -21.75 -19.24
CA LYS A 208 -6.01 -21.67 -20.70
C LYS A 208 -5.59 -22.94 -21.42
#